data_2c3900f7b6e8c97a219963b20b9ef01d
#
_entry.id   2c3900f7b6e8c97a219963b20b9ef01d
#
_cell.length_a   1.000
_cell.length_b   1.000
_cell.length_c   1.000
_cell.angle_alpha   90.00
_cell.angle_beta   90.00
_cell.angle_gamma   90.00
#
_symmetry.space_group_name_H-M   'P 1'
#
loop_
_entity.id
_entity.type
_entity.pdbx_description
1 polymer ?
#
loop_
_entity_poly.entity_id
_entity_poly.type
_entity_poly.pdbx_seq_one_letter_code
_entity_poly.pdbx_strand_id
1 'polypeptide(L)'
;MSSNSNVIQITNMSSKRWRMKLANKLRWHRGMTQSEAMTVAWQCRDMLDLLRMGVVKFAYIKENGEYRRARGTLKHGVSAEFDAWIDGKHTGKQRNQNTNGTYNYWDLDKNGFRSFHADKLVDLDIEL
;
A
#
# COMPACT_ATOMS: atom_id res chain seq x y z
N MET A 1 19.94 -19.88 -4.74
CA MET A 1 19.19 -19.50 -5.94
C MET A 1 17.70 -19.40 -5.68
N SER A 2 17.10 -20.43 -5.21
CA SER A 2 15.65 -20.48 -5.05
C SER A 2 15.14 -19.43 -4.08
N SER A 3 15.82 -19.18 -2.96
CA SER A 3 15.36 -18.20 -1.99
C SER A 3 15.37 -16.78 -2.57
N ASN A 4 16.39 -16.46 -3.35
CA ASN A 4 16.44 -15.16 -4.01
C ASN A 4 15.36 -15.04 -5.08
N SER A 5 15.08 -16.12 -5.80
CA SER A 5 14.00 -16.14 -6.76
C SER A 5 12.66 -15.88 -6.10
N ASN A 6 12.42 -16.47 -4.93
CA ASN A 6 11.16 -16.26 -4.21
C ASN A 6 10.98 -14.81 -3.80
N VAL A 7 12.03 -14.18 -3.31
CA VAL A 7 11.97 -12.77 -2.92
C VAL A 7 11.71 -11.90 -4.15
N ILE A 8 12.41 -12.17 -5.24
CA ILE A 8 12.22 -11.43 -6.48
C ILE A 8 10.80 -11.63 -7.00
N GLN A 9 10.30 -12.84 -6.96
CA GLN A 9 8.94 -13.14 -7.42
C GLN A 9 7.89 -12.38 -6.61
N ILE A 10 8.05 -12.30 -5.31
CA ILE A 10 7.12 -11.55 -4.46
C ILE A 10 7.13 -10.09 -4.87
N THR A 11 8.30 -9.52 -5.04
CA THR A 11 8.44 -8.12 -5.42
C THR A 11 7.88 -7.84 -6.82
N ASN A 12 8.23 -8.69 -7.79
CA ASN A 12 7.75 -8.53 -9.16
C ASN A 12 6.27 -8.79 -9.27
N MET A 13 5.81 -9.78 -8.54
CA MET A 13 4.41 -10.13 -8.50
C MET A 13 3.57 -8.95 -8.00
N SER A 14 4.07 -8.19 -7.03
CA SER A 14 3.30 -7.07 -6.53
C SER A 14 3.12 -6.00 -7.60
N SER A 15 4.06 -5.79 -8.49
CA SER A 15 3.94 -4.72 -9.47
C SER A 15 2.80 -4.97 -10.48
N LYS A 16 2.78 -6.12 -11.14
CA LYS A 16 1.75 -6.42 -12.13
C LYS A 16 0.49 -6.98 -11.50
N ARG A 17 0.65 -7.82 -10.52
CA ARG A 17 -0.46 -8.56 -9.92
C ARG A 17 -1.39 -7.66 -9.11
N TRP A 18 -0.85 -6.77 -8.31
CA TRP A 18 -1.71 -5.88 -7.57
C TRP A 18 -2.43 -4.89 -8.50
N ARG A 19 -1.81 -4.52 -9.63
CA ARG A 19 -2.48 -3.67 -10.61
C ARG A 19 -3.67 -4.39 -11.23
N MET A 20 -3.53 -5.66 -11.52
CA MET A 20 -4.64 -6.45 -12.03
C MET A 20 -5.76 -6.59 -11.00
N LYS A 21 -5.40 -6.81 -9.74
CA LYS A 21 -6.39 -6.84 -8.66
C LYS A 21 -7.12 -5.51 -8.55
N LEU A 22 -6.38 -4.41 -8.62
CA LEU A 22 -6.97 -3.08 -8.56
C LEU A 22 -7.93 -2.87 -9.73
N ALA A 23 -7.51 -3.21 -10.93
CA ALA A 23 -8.38 -3.05 -12.11
C ALA A 23 -9.68 -3.84 -11.95
N ASN A 24 -9.58 -5.08 -11.49
CA ASN A 24 -10.77 -5.89 -11.27
C ASN A 24 -11.71 -5.27 -10.24
N LYS A 25 -11.17 -4.75 -9.15
CA LYS A 25 -11.99 -4.11 -8.12
C LYS A 25 -12.64 -2.83 -8.62
N LEU A 26 -11.94 -2.04 -9.40
CA LEU A 26 -12.51 -0.82 -9.98
C LEU A 26 -13.67 -1.16 -10.92
N ARG A 27 -13.54 -2.21 -11.71
CA ARG A 27 -14.63 -2.65 -12.57
C ARG A 27 -15.86 -3.05 -11.77
N TRP A 28 -15.67 -3.89 -10.77
CA TRP A 28 -16.80 -4.54 -10.09
C TRP A 28 -17.38 -3.69 -8.97
N HIS A 29 -16.56 -2.90 -8.30
CA HIS A 29 -17.01 -2.12 -7.14
C HIS A 29 -17.28 -0.67 -7.47
N ARG A 30 -16.67 -0.14 -8.53
CA ARG A 30 -16.84 1.26 -8.93
C ARG A 30 -17.54 1.42 -10.25
N GLY A 31 -17.93 0.34 -10.90
CA GLY A 31 -18.67 0.39 -12.15
C GLY A 31 -17.88 0.90 -13.34
N MET A 32 -16.56 0.87 -13.26
CA MET A 32 -15.72 1.32 -14.38
C MET A 32 -15.74 0.32 -15.51
N THR A 33 -15.56 0.81 -16.74
CA THR A 33 -15.28 -0.08 -17.86
C THR A 33 -13.91 -0.71 -17.68
N GLN A 34 -13.65 -1.79 -18.41
CA GLN A 34 -12.34 -2.43 -18.37
C GLN A 34 -11.23 -1.46 -18.76
N SER A 35 -11.46 -0.67 -19.78
CA SER A 35 -10.48 0.30 -20.26
C SER A 35 -10.17 1.36 -19.20
N GLU A 36 -11.22 1.92 -18.58
CA GLU A 36 -11.05 2.90 -17.53
C GLU A 36 -10.30 2.31 -16.33
N ALA A 37 -10.71 1.12 -15.91
CA ALA A 37 -10.10 0.46 -14.75
C ALA A 37 -8.62 0.17 -14.99
N MET A 38 -8.27 -0.31 -16.17
CA MET A 38 -6.89 -0.58 -16.51
C MET A 38 -6.06 0.70 -16.55
N THR A 39 -6.63 1.78 -17.09
CA THR A 39 -5.93 3.06 -17.13
C THR A 39 -5.60 3.54 -15.72
N VAL A 40 -6.58 3.52 -14.82
CA VAL A 40 -6.35 3.95 -13.43
C VAL A 40 -5.33 3.06 -12.75
N ALA A 41 -5.47 1.74 -12.91
CA ALA A 41 -4.56 0.80 -12.26
C ALA A 41 -3.11 1.00 -12.71
N TRP A 42 -2.92 1.24 -13.99
CA TRP A 42 -1.56 1.40 -14.53
C TRP A 42 -0.96 2.78 -14.27
N GLN A 43 -1.75 3.76 -13.87
CA GLN A 43 -1.25 5.05 -13.39
C GLN A 43 -0.65 4.94 -11.99
N CYS A 44 -1.02 3.92 -11.24
CA CYS A 44 -0.43 3.68 -9.92
C CYS A 44 0.98 3.13 -10.09
N ARG A 45 1.95 3.83 -9.56
CA ARG A 45 3.37 3.48 -9.72
C ARG A 45 3.84 2.49 -8.68
N ASP A 46 3.36 2.63 -7.46
CA ASP A 46 3.80 1.81 -6.34
C ASP A 46 2.72 1.77 -5.27
N MET A 47 3.05 1.14 -4.15
CA MET A 47 2.12 0.97 -3.05
C MET A 47 1.70 2.30 -2.42
N LEU A 48 2.52 3.34 -2.51
CA LEU A 48 2.12 4.65 -1.98
C LEU A 48 0.91 5.19 -2.71
N ASP A 49 0.87 5.02 -4.03
CA ASP A 49 -0.28 5.46 -4.80
C ASP A 49 -1.55 4.70 -4.37
N LEU A 50 -1.42 3.41 -4.07
CA LEU A 50 -2.55 2.62 -3.57
C LEU A 50 -3.00 3.11 -2.20
N LEU A 51 -2.08 3.38 -1.31
CA LEU A 51 -2.39 3.86 0.04
C LEU A 51 -3.09 5.21 -0.02
N ARG A 52 -2.72 6.06 -0.97
CA ARG A 52 -3.36 7.36 -1.17
C ARG A 52 -4.74 7.23 -1.82
N MET A 53 -4.98 6.13 -2.50
CA MET A 53 -6.27 5.87 -3.14
C MET A 53 -7.32 5.36 -2.16
N GLY A 54 -6.90 4.62 -1.14
CA GLY A 54 -7.84 4.04 -0.20
C GLY A 54 -7.16 3.21 0.86
N VAL A 55 -7.83 2.15 1.26
CA VAL A 55 -7.33 1.24 2.28
C VAL A 55 -6.71 0.02 1.60
N VAL A 56 -5.52 -0.35 2.04
CA VAL A 56 -4.83 -1.53 1.53
C VAL A 56 -4.65 -2.52 2.68
N LYS A 57 -5.06 -3.75 2.45
CA LYS A 57 -4.72 -4.87 3.32
C LYS A 57 -3.47 -5.51 2.77
N PHE A 58 -2.47 -5.70 3.59
CA PHE A 58 -1.23 -6.28 3.11
C PHE A 58 -0.53 -7.05 4.20
N ALA A 59 0.46 -7.82 3.78
CA ALA A 59 1.28 -8.60 4.70
C ALA A 59 2.73 -8.42 4.32
N TYR A 60 3.57 -8.39 5.33
CA TYR A 60 5.00 -8.25 5.13
C TYR A 60 5.77 -8.94 6.24
N ILE A 61 7.05 -9.13 6.01
CA ILE A 61 7.95 -9.70 7.00
C ILE A 61 8.67 -8.57 7.72
N LYS A 62 8.56 -8.56 9.03
CA LYS A 62 9.22 -7.56 9.87
C LYS A 62 10.72 -7.81 9.91
N GLU A 63 11.46 -6.84 10.42
CA GLU A 63 12.92 -6.97 10.54
C GLU A 63 13.32 -8.16 11.39
N ASN A 64 12.52 -8.49 12.39
CA ASN A 64 12.80 -9.65 13.24
C ASN A 64 12.36 -10.99 12.62
N GLY A 65 11.89 -10.96 11.37
CA GLY A 65 11.46 -12.16 10.67
C GLY A 65 10.02 -12.56 10.87
N GLU A 66 9.29 -11.83 11.68
CA GLU A 66 7.89 -12.15 11.94
C GLU A 66 6.99 -11.69 10.80
N TYR A 67 6.00 -12.50 10.50
CA TYR A 67 4.96 -12.17 9.53
C TYR A 67 3.96 -11.22 10.18
N ARG A 68 3.61 -10.16 9.47
CA ARG A 68 2.64 -9.19 9.97
C ARG A 68 1.60 -8.89 8.91
N ARG A 69 0.33 -8.93 9.32
CA ARG A 69 -0.78 -8.44 8.52
C ARG A 69 -1.13 -7.03 8.96
N ALA A 70 -1.47 -6.18 8.01
CA ALA A 70 -1.77 -4.78 8.30
C ALA A 70 -2.89 -4.28 7.42
N ARG A 71 -3.59 -3.28 7.91
CA ARG A 71 -4.54 -2.48 7.15
C ARG A 71 -4.07 -1.03 7.25
N GLY A 72 -3.75 -0.44 6.13
CA GLY A 72 -3.17 0.89 6.14
C GLY A 72 -3.76 1.80 5.09
N THR A 73 -3.54 3.09 5.28
CA THR A 73 -3.97 4.10 4.34
C THR A 73 -3.08 5.33 4.42
N LEU A 74 -3.11 6.13 3.37
CA LEU A 74 -2.58 7.49 3.37
C LEU A 74 -3.61 8.42 2.73
N LYS A 75 -4.86 7.98 2.67
CA LYS A 75 -5.93 8.78 2.08
C LYS A 75 -6.64 9.57 3.16
N HIS A 76 -6.81 10.88 2.90
CA HIS A 76 -7.60 11.74 3.76
C HIS A 76 -9.07 11.31 3.71
N GLY A 77 -9.75 11.34 4.83
CA GLY A 77 -11.17 11.00 4.91
C GLY A 77 -11.46 9.56 5.30
N VAL A 78 -10.43 8.74 5.56
CA VAL A 78 -10.61 7.34 5.96
C VAL A 78 -10.54 7.20 7.48
N SER A 79 -9.57 7.84 8.11
CA SER A 79 -9.35 7.75 9.55
C SER A 79 -9.34 9.14 10.15
N ALA A 80 -10.20 9.35 11.14
CA ALA A 80 -10.26 10.64 11.83
C ALA A 80 -8.92 10.95 12.50
N GLU A 81 -8.27 9.96 13.05
CA GLU A 81 -6.98 10.13 13.71
C GLU A 81 -5.88 10.51 12.73
N PHE A 82 -5.86 9.87 11.56
CA PHE A 82 -4.91 10.23 10.53
C PHE A 82 -5.16 11.64 10.00
N ASP A 83 -6.43 11.97 9.77
CA ASP A 83 -6.81 13.30 9.27
C ASP A 83 -6.40 14.37 10.26
N ALA A 84 -6.62 14.13 11.54
CA ALA A 84 -6.22 15.08 12.58
C ALA A 84 -4.71 15.25 12.62
N TRP A 85 -3.96 14.17 12.41
CA TRP A 85 -2.52 14.25 12.36
C TRP A 85 -2.05 15.07 11.15
N ILE A 86 -2.62 14.80 9.98
CA ILE A 86 -2.26 15.51 8.74
C ILE A 86 -2.63 16.99 8.82
N ASP A 87 -3.83 17.29 9.35
CA ASP A 87 -4.32 18.65 9.47
C ASP A 87 -3.70 19.40 10.64
N GLY A 88 -2.99 18.69 11.51
CA GLY A 88 -2.28 19.29 12.62
C GLY A 88 -1.04 20.02 12.15
N LYS A 89 -0.33 20.61 13.09
CA LYS A 89 0.81 21.45 12.77
C LYS A 89 2.11 20.66 12.74
N HIS A 90 2.19 19.76 11.82
CA HIS A 90 3.41 18.99 11.57
C HIS A 90 4.23 19.66 10.48
N THR A 91 4.43 20.94 10.63
CA THR A 91 5.02 21.75 9.60
C THR A 91 6.46 21.35 9.35
N GLY A 92 6.77 21.15 8.10
CA GLY A 92 8.12 20.89 7.65
C GLY A 92 8.67 19.53 8.01
N LYS A 93 7.86 18.66 8.58
CA LYS A 93 8.33 17.35 9.02
C LYS A 93 7.49 16.23 8.45
N GLN A 94 7.28 16.24 7.17
CA GLN A 94 6.69 15.07 6.52
C GLN A 94 7.70 13.95 6.55
N ARG A 95 7.23 12.76 6.85
CA ARG A 95 8.09 11.59 6.77
C ARG A 95 8.48 11.36 5.33
N ASN A 96 9.76 11.15 5.10
CA ASN A 96 10.24 10.80 3.78
C ASN A 96 9.77 9.40 3.45
N GLN A 97 9.04 9.30 2.36
CA GLN A 97 8.57 8.02 1.87
C GLN A 97 9.59 7.40 0.94
N ASN A 98 9.61 6.09 0.92
CA ASN A 98 10.42 5.31 0.01
C ASN A 98 11.92 5.63 0.12
N THR A 99 12.35 6.00 1.31
CA THR A 99 13.77 6.17 1.59
C THR A 99 14.36 4.80 1.87
N ASN A 100 15.37 4.40 1.12
CA ASN A 100 16.00 3.09 1.25
C ASN A 100 15.00 1.93 1.11
N GLY A 101 13.97 2.12 0.28
CA GLY A 101 12.98 1.07 0.08
C GLY A 101 11.98 0.92 1.21
N THR A 102 11.92 1.90 2.11
CA THR A 102 10.99 1.85 3.25
C THR A 102 9.76 2.68 2.94
N TYR A 103 8.60 2.11 3.18
CA TYR A 103 7.32 2.80 3.04
C TYR A 103 6.69 3.04 4.40
N ASN A 104 6.16 4.24 4.60
CA ASN A 104 5.38 4.58 5.79
C ASN A 104 3.90 4.59 5.45
N TYR A 105 3.11 4.08 6.39
CA TYR A 105 1.66 4.05 6.23
C TYR A 105 1.00 4.31 7.58
N TRP A 106 -0.25 4.75 7.55
CA TRP A 106 -1.05 4.87 8.76
C TRP A 106 -1.75 3.54 9.02
N ASP A 107 -1.41 2.90 10.13
CA ASP A 107 -1.97 1.61 10.50
C ASP A 107 -3.34 1.85 11.16
N LEU A 108 -4.40 1.37 10.51
CA LEU A 108 -5.75 1.61 10.98
C LEU A 108 -6.07 0.86 12.28
N ASP A 109 -5.42 -0.25 12.52
CA ASP A 109 -5.65 -1.04 13.73
C ASP A 109 -4.91 -0.46 14.93
N LYS A 110 -3.78 0.18 14.70
CA LYS A 110 -2.95 0.75 15.76
C LYS A 110 -3.11 2.25 15.91
N ASN A 111 -3.79 2.89 14.99
CA ASN A 111 -3.96 4.35 14.95
C ASN A 111 -2.63 5.09 15.05
N GLY A 112 -1.70 4.72 14.22
CA GLY A 112 -0.39 5.34 14.18
C GLY A 112 0.40 4.95 12.97
N PHE A 113 1.50 5.68 12.74
CA PHE A 113 2.38 5.37 11.62
C PHE A 113 3.21 4.12 11.90
N ARG A 114 3.36 3.35 10.85
CA ARG A 114 4.22 2.18 10.80
C ARG A 114 4.98 2.18 9.49
N SER A 115 6.02 1.39 9.40
CA SER A 115 6.78 1.28 8.18
C SER A 115 7.12 -0.17 7.88
N PHE A 116 7.40 -0.41 6.60
CA PHE A 116 7.87 -1.72 6.16
C PHE A 116 8.79 -1.53 4.97
N HIS A 117 9.61 -2.55 4.70
CA HIS A 117 10.46 -2.55 3.52
C HIS A 117 9.72 -3.12 2.33
N ALA A 118 9.83 -2.45 1.20
CA ALA A 118 9.13 -2.84 -0.02
C ALA A 118 9.47 -4.27 -0.45
N ASP A 119 10.73 -4.67 -0.29
CA ASP A 119 11.18 -6.01 -0.66
C ASP A 119 10.70 -7.10 0.29
N LYS A 120 10.10 -6.73 1.40
CA LYS A 120 9.53 -7.66 2.38
C LYS A 120 8.03 -7.84 2.22
N LEU A 121 7.44 -7.17 1.26
CA LEU A 121 6.00 -7.29 0.99
C LEU A 121 5.70 -8.69 0.46
N VAL A 122 4.77 -9.37 1.11
CA VAL A 122 4.40 -10.74 0.76
C VAL A 122 3.12 -10.76 -0.05
N ASP A 123 2.14 -9.98 0.37
CA ASP A 123 0.82 -9.99 -0.24
C ASP A 123 0.17 -8.64 -0.05
N LEU A 124 -0.74 -8.30 -0.95
CA LEU A 124 -1.56 -7.11 -0.79
C LEU A 124 -2.91 -7.27 -1.45
N ASP A 125 -3.90 -6.58 -0.92
CA ASP A 125 -5.23 -6.50 -1.47
C ASP A 125 -5.79 -5.11 -1.18
N ILE A 126 -6.65 -4.63 -2.05
CA ILE A 126 -7.17 -3.27 -1.99
C ILE A 126 -8.62 -3.32 -1.56
N GLU A 127 -8.99 -2.51 -0.56
CA GLU A 127 -10.38 -2.31 -0.18
C GLU A 127 -10.90 -1.08 -0.91
N LEU A 128 -11.98 -1.26 -1.62
CA LEU A 128 -12.62 -0.15 -2.32
C LEU A 128 -14.07 0.04 -1.89
#